data_ef1bd82fb017efec8f9b15b93b9d2311
#
_entry.id   ef1bd82fb017efec8f9b15b93b9d2311
#
_cell.length_a   1.000
_cell.length_b   1.000
_cell.length_c   1.000
_cell.angle_alpha   90.00
_cell.angle_beta   90.00
_cell.angle_gamma   90.00
#
_symmetry.space_group_name_H-M   'P 1'
#
loop_
_entity.id
_entity.type
_entity.pdbx_description
1 polymer ?
#
loop_
_entity_poly.entity_id
_entity_poly.type
_entity_poly.pdbx_seq_one_letter_code
_entity_poly.pdbx_strand_id
1 'polypeptide(L)'
;MAIVIRMPEVLAGVTEAVLSQWMMSEGQEVAMGDVLAEIETEKANVDYQAEEEGTLARLLVAPGQSVEVGTPIAVFSAPGDSADDIDAAVATAGAVSAPAEAPAAPATTAPETEVSSQPAPDSPPAMSGGRLYVSPLVRKRAREQGIDLSLVTGTGPGGRIVKKDLESFLASGQSTPPAPSVSVAKAVPDTTGGAGYTDTPHTGMRRAIARRLTESKTTVPHFYVTADCRVDKLLEARAQVNEAAGVKISVNDWVLKAVAQAFVDVPAANVIWTDEALRHFDRVDIAVAVAVEGGLLTPVVRGVESLSLTEINAEVTRLATKAREGKISQAEIEGGSFSVSNLGMYGTDSFQAILNPPHSGILAVGAARETVIAQNGVMVVGKIMTVNLSADHRAVDGALAAEWMSAFRGYIENPLALLV
;
A
#
# COMPACT_ATOMS: atom_id res chain seq x y z
N MET A 1 35.11 -9.03 -16.27
CA MET A 1 34.62 -9.23 -14.86
C MET A 1 33.13 -8.98 -14.86
N ALA A 2 32.33 -9.93 -14.39
CA ALA A 2 30.88 -9.77 -14.36
C ALA A 2 30.48 -8.66 -13.39
N ILE A 3 29.56 -7.78 -13.82
CA ILE A 3 29.07 -6.63 -13.07
C ILE A 3 27.69 -6.95 -12.52
N VAL A 4 27.49 -6.73 -11.21
CA VAL A 4 26.19 -6.97 -10.57
C VAL A 4 25.39 -5.68 -10.55
N ILE A 5 24.27 -5.69 -11.26
CA ILE A 5 23.30 -4.59 -11.26
C ILE A 5 22.38 -4.72 -10.06
N ARG A 6 22.25 -3.63 -9.32
CA ARG A 6 21.44 -3.58 -8.09
C ARG A 6 20.22 -2.69 -8.28
N MET A 7 19.16 -2.97 -7.52
CA MET A 7 17.96 -2.12 -7.50
C MET A 7 18.35 -0.69 -7.11
N PRO A 8 18.17 0.30 -8.00
CA PRO A 8 18.55 1.68 -7.73
C PRO A 8 17.57 2.36 -6.74
N GLU A 9 18.02 3.41 -6.09
CA GLU A 9 17.15 4.35 -5.39
C GLU A 9 16.48 5.27 -6.42
N VAL A 10 15.40 4.82 -7.04
CA VAL A 10 14.69 5.54 -8.12
C VAL A 10 14.01 6.82 -7.63
N LEU A 11 13.68 6.89 -6.32
CA LEU A 11 13.08 8.06 -5.68
C LEU A 11 13.54 8.14 -4.22
N ALA A 12 13.87 9.34 -3.75
CA ALA A 12 14.32 9.57 -2.38
C ALA A 12 13.31 9.04 -1.34
N GLY A 13 13.80 8.19 -0.42
CA GLY A 13 13.01 7.61 0.66
C GLY A 13 12.19 6.37 0.28
N VAL A 14 12.36 5.80 -0.92
CA VAL A 14 11.78 4.51 -1.31
C VAL A 14 12.74 3.40 -0.90
N THR A 15 12.33 2.53 0.01
CA THR A 15 13.14 1.40 0.49
C THR A 15 12.87 0.11 -0.29
N GLU A 16 11.75 0.02 -1.00
CA GLU A 16 11.31 -1.17 -1.73
C GLU A 16 10.58 -0.75 -3.01
N ALA A 17 10.85 -1.44 -4.12
CA ALA A 17 10.21 -1.20 -5.40
C ALA A 17 9.85 -2.52 -6.08
N VAL A 18 8.83 -2.51 -6.95
CA VAL A 18 8.42 -3.69 -7.73
C VAL A 18 9.02 -3.59 -9.13
N LEU A 19 9.72 -4.63 -9.55
CA LEU A 19 10.16 -4.73 -10.93
C LEU A 19 8.97 -5.18 -11.78
N SER A 20 8.29 -4.25 -12.47
CA SER A 20 7.09 -4.53 -13.25
C SER A 20 7.36 -5.46 -14.42
N GLN A 21 8.32 -5.10 -15.25
CA GLN A 21 8.75 -5.93 -16.38
C GLN A 21 10.18 -5.62 -16.80
N TRP A 22 10.83 -6.62 -17.40
CA TRP A 22 12.10 -6.46 -18.10
C TRP A 22 11.85 -6.04 -19.54
N MET A 23 12.57 -5.01 -20.00
CA MET A 23 12.52 -4.54 -21.38
C MET A 23 13.56 -5.26 -22.26
N MET A 24 14.55 -5.90 -21.61
CA MET A 24 15.65 -6.66 -22.25
C MET A 24 15.62 -8.12 -21.82
N SER A 25 16.13 -9.02 -22.69
CA SER A 25 16.22 -10.45 -22.44
C SER A 25 17.66 -10.88 -22.16
N GLU A 26 17.85 -12.01 -21.45
CA GLU A 26 19.16 -12.61 -21.25
C GLU A 26 19.87 -12.88 -22.59
N GLY A 27 21.14 -12.55 -22.66
CA GLY A 27 21.97 -12.64 -23.85
C GLY A 27 21.95 -11.41 -24.76
N GLN A 28 21.19 -10.37 -24.45
CA GLN A 28 21.12 -9.14 -25.25
C GLN A 28 22.24 -8.17 -24.88
N GLU A 29 22.82 -7.50 -25.87
CA GLU A 29 23.77 -6.41 -25.67
C GLU A 29 23.00 -5.16 -25.23
N VAL A 30 23.51 -4.48 -24.22
CA VAL A 30 22.94 -3.30 -23.58
C VAL A 30 23.95 -2.16 -23.71
N ALA A 31 23.53 -1.03 -24.28
CA ALA A 31 24.29 0.21 -24.30
C ALA A 31 23.96 1.09 -23.12
N MET A 32 24.88 1.98 -22.76
CA MET A 32 24.62 2.99 -21.71
C MET A 32 23.41 3.85 -22.09
N GLY A 33 22.40 3.94 -21.18
CA GLY A 33 21.16 4.67 -21.38
C GLY A 33 19.99 3.83 -21.94
N ASP A 34 20.20 2.57 -22.31
CA ASP A 34 19.12 1.68 -22.72
C ASP A 34 18.19 1.36 -21.53
N VAL A 35 16.89 1.29 -21.80
CA VAL A 35 15.90 0.94 -20.75
C VAL A 35 15.99 -0.57 -20.48
N LEU A 36 16.41 -0.92 -19.28
CA LEU A 36 16.55 -2.30 -18.79
C LEU A 36 15.25 -2.88 -18.28
N ALA A 37 14.56 -2.12 -17.46
CA ALA A 37 13.35 -2.56 -16.76
C ALA A 37 12.43 -1.38 -16.44
N GLU A 38 11.16 -1.67 -16.30
CA GLU A 38 10.18 -0.76 -15.71
C GLU A 38 10.04 -1.09 -14.23
N ILE A 39 10.30 -0.09 -13.38
CA ILE A 39 10.22 -0.19 -11.93
C ILE A 39 8.98 0.55 -11.44
N GLU A 40 8.08 -0.16 -10.80
CA GLU A 40 6.90 0.39 -10.15
C GLU A 40 7.21 0.70 -8.69
N THR A 41 7.10 1.97 -8.33
CA THR A 41 7.17 2.43 -6.94
C THR A 41 5.76 2.77 -6.44
N GLU A 42 5.59 3.02 -5.15
CA GLU A 42 4.30 3.46 -4.61
C GLU A 42 3.80 4.79 -5.21
N LYS A 43 4.68 5.53 -5.88
CA LYS A 43 4.41 6.91 -6.34
C LYS A 43 4.38 7.04 -7.86
N ALA A 44 5.15 6.23 -8.59
CA ALA A 44 5.23 6.29 -10.05
C ALA A 44 5.88 5.04 -10.64
N ASN A 45 5.62 4.79 -11.93
CA ASN A 45 6.41 3.88 -12.75
C ASN A 45 7.59 4.66 -13.34
N VAL A 46 8.78 4.11 -13.22
CA VAL A 46 10.03 4.73 -13.68
C VAL A 46 10.80 3.74 -14.53
N ASP A 47 11.25 4.19 -15.71
CA ASP A 47 12.13 3.42 -16.56
C ASP A 47 13.54 3.42 -15.98
N TYR A 48 14.08 2.25 -15.66
CA TYR A 48 15.45 2.09 -15.22
C TYR A 48 16.37 1.91 -16.42
N GLN A 49 17.28 2.86 -16.60
CA GLN A 49 18.24 2.86 -17.69
C GLN A 49 19.58 2.27 -17.26
N ALA A 50 20.27 1.61 -18.19
CA ALA A 50 21.59 1.05 -17.97
C ALA A 50 22.61 2.17 -17.70
N GLU A 51 23.31 2.07 -16.58
CA GLU A 51 24.42 2.97 -16.22
C GLU A 51 25.77 2.51 -16.82
N GLU A 52 25.85 1.25 -17.24
CA GLU A 52 27.01 0.63 -17.83
C GLU A 52 26.63 -0.17 -19.07
N GLU A 53 27.58 -0.35 -19.99
CA GLU A 53 27.42 -1.19 -21.19
C GLU A 53 27.89 -2.63 -20.94
N GLY A 54 27.24 -3.61 -21.57
CA GLY A 54 27.59 -5.01 -21.43
C GLY A 54 26.53 -5.93 -22.02
N THR A 55 26.72 -7.25 -21.86
CA THR A 55 25.69 -8.23 -22.22
C THR A 55 24.92 -8.65 -20.98
N LEU A 56 23.59 -8.61 -21.01
CA LEU A 56 22.74 -9.05 -19.91
C LEU A 56 22.86 -10.57 -19.73
N ALA A 57 23.71 -11.01 -18.80
CA ALA A 57 24.06 -12.42 -18.63
C ALA A 57 22.98 -13.21 -17.89
N ARG A 58 22.39 -12.64 -16.85
CA ARG A 58 21.34 -13.32 -16.04
C ARG A 58 20.42 -12.33 -15.35
N LEU A 59 19.14 -12.66 -15.32
CA LEU A 59 18.10 -11.98 -14.52
C LEU A 59 17.94 -12.70 -13.17
N LEU A 60 18.07 -11.98 -12.07
CA LEU A 60 18.00 -12.54 -10.71
C LEU A 60 16.61 -12.37 -10.08
N VAL A 61 15.80 -11.49 -10.63
CA VAL A 61 14.46 -11.12 -10.11
C VAL A 61 13.42 -11.33 -11.20
N ALA A 62 12.35 -12.01 -10.87
CA ALA A 62 11.23 -12.23 -11.79
C ALA A 62 10.35 -10.98 -11.92
N PRO A 63 9.70 -10.75 -13.09
CA PRO A 63 8.72 -9.69 -13.25
C PRO A 63 7.59 -9.77 -12.20
N GLY A 64 7.18 -8.62 -11.66
CA GLY A 64 6.16 -8.52 -10.61
C GLY A 64 6.67 -8.77 -9.18
N GLN A 65 7.96 -8.99 -8.98
CA GLN A 65 8.55 -9.21 -7.65
C GLN A 65 8.93 -7.88 -7.01
N SER A 66 8.59 -7.73 -5.71
CA SER A 66 9.03 -6.62 -4.86
C SER A 66 10.45 -6.86 -4.38
N VAL A 67 11.31 -5.84 -4.46
CA VAL A 67 12.74 -5.92 -4.16
C VAL A 67 13.19 -4.68 -3.39
N GLU A 68 13.98 -4.88 -2.34
CA GLU A 68 14.58 -3.78 -1.57
C GLU A 68 15.66 -3.06 -2.40
N VAL A 69 15.78 -1.74 -2.21
CA VAL A 69 16.85 -0.93 -2.80
C VAL A 69 18.22 -1.49 -2.42
N GLY A 70 19.11 -1.60 -3.40
CA GLY A 70 20.44 -2.20 -3.24
C GLY A 70 20.51 -3.72 -3.42
N THR A 71 19.37 -4.42 -3.54
CA THR A 71 19.34 -5.86 -3.83
C THR A 71 19.80 -6.13 -5.26
N PRO A 72 20.62 -7.17 -5.52
CA PRO A 72 21.01 -7.59 -6.85
C PRO A 72 19.80 -7.99 -7.71
N ILE A 73 19.66 -7.42 -8.90
CA ILE A 73 18.53 -7.67 -9.81
C ILE A 73 18.97 -8.34 -11.12
N ALA A 74 20.18 -8.06 -11.59
CA ALA A 74 20.72 -8.65 -12.82
C ALA A 74 22.25 -8.73 -12.78
N VAL A 75 22.83 -9.48 -13.69
CA VAL A 75 24.29 -9.58 -13.89
C VAL A 75 24.62 -9.29 -15.34
N PHE A 76 25.53 -8.36 -15.57
CA PHE A 76 26.14 -8.09 -16.86
C PHE A 76 27.46 -8.86 -17.00
N SER A 77 27.74 -9.35 -18.20
CA SER A 77 29.05 -9.91 -18.59
C SER A 77 29.76 -8.96 -19.54
N ALA A 78 31.07 -8.86 -19.37
CA ALA A 78 31.95 -8.20 -20.31
C ALA A 78 32.45 -9.19 -21.37
N PRO A 79 32.91 -8.74 -22.55
CA PRO A 79 33.49 -9.61 -23.54
C PRO A 79 34.71 -10.39 -22.97
N GLY A 80 34.57 -11.73 -22.89
CA GLY A 80 35.62 -12.62 -22.34
C GLY A 80 35.31 -13.22 -20.96
N ASP A 81 34.23 -12.89 -20.32
CA ASP A 81 33.82 -13.50 -19.05
C ASP A 81 33.31 -14.95 -19.29
N SER A 82 33.72 -15.87 -18.41
CA SER A 82 33.27 -17.26 -18.42
C SER A 82 31.98 -17.44 -17.61
N ALA A 83 31.30 -18.58 -17.84
CA ALA A 83 30.11 -18.94 -17.02
C ALA A 83 30.44 -19.04 -15.51
N ASP A 84 31.68 -19.45 -15.19
CA ASP A 84 32.14 -19.54 -13.79
C ASP A 84 32.31 -18.15 -13.14
N ASP A 85 32.68 -17.12 -13.91
CA ASP A 85 32.79 -15.74 -13.43
C ASP A 85 31.42 -15.15 -13.14
N ILE A 86 30.41 -15.48 -13.95
CA ILE A 86 29.01 -15.05 -13.75
C ILE A 86 28.43 -15.72 -12.49
N ASP A 87 28.66 -17.05 -12.34
CA ASP A 87 28.19 -17.78 -11.17
C ASP A 87 28.88 -17.32 -9.87
N ALA A 88 30.17 -16.94 -9.94
CA ALA A 88 30.90 -16.34 -8.83
C ALA A 88 30.35 -14.96 -8.45
N ALA A 89 29.97 -14.13 -9.44
CA ALA A 89 29.34 -12.82 -9.20
C ALA A 89 27.97 -12.97 -8.54
N VAL A 90 27.15 -13.93 -8.99
CA VAL A 90 25.85 -14.26 -8.39
C VAL A 90 26.01 -14.75 -6.94
N ALA A 91 27.00 -15.62 -6.67
CA ALA A 91 27.27 -16.15 -5.33
C ALA A 91 27.73 -15.04 -4.37
N THR A 92 28.57 -14.11 -4.86
CA THR A 92 29.04 -12.95 -4.09
C THR A 92 27.88 -11.96 -3.83
N ALA A 93 26.99 -11.77 -4.78
CA ALA A 93 25.81 -10.93 -4.65
C ALA A 93 24.81 -11.48 -3.61
N GLY A 94 24.64 -12.82 -3.54
CA GLY A 94 23.75 -13.49 -2.56
C GLY A 94 24.29 -13.55 -1.13
N ALA A 95 25.60 -13.35 -0.91
CA ALA A 95 26.23 -13.41 0.41
C ALA A 95 26.07 -12.13 1.25
N VAL A 96 25.53 -11.04 0.70
CA VAL A 96 25.44 -9.73 1.36
C VAL A 96 24.06 -9.47 2.00
N SER A 97 23.16 -10.46 1.99
CA SER A 97 21.82 -10.36 2.61
C SER A 97 21.75 -11.16 3.93
N ALA A 98 22.54 -10.76 4.94
CA ALA A 98 22.28 -11.10 6.34
C ALA A 98 22.28 -9.79 7.16
N PRO A 99 21.24 -9.49 7.94
CA PRO A 99 21.20 -8.30 8.78
C PRO A 99 22.30 -8.39 9.84
N ALA A 100 23.10 -7.35 9.99
CA ALA A 100 24.06 -7.19 11.07
C ALA A 100 23.34 -7.12 12.41
N GLU A 101 23.64 -8.06 13.28
CA GLU A 101 23.24 -8.14 14.68
C GLU A 101 23.78 -6.93 15.45
N ALA A 102 22.90 -6.16 16.06
CA ALA A 102 23.28 -5.04 16.94
C ALA A 102 23.84 -5.57 18.27
N PRO A 103 24.83 -4.89 18.90
CA PRO A 103 25.52 -5.40 20.08
C PRO A 103 24.62 -5.38 21.31
N ALA A 104 24.64 -6.48 22.04
CA ALA A 104 23.96 -6.70 23.31
C ALA A 104 24.50 -5.80 24.43
N ALA A 105 23.61 -5.14 25.15
CA ALA A 105 23.89 -4.52 26.44
C ALA A 105 23.61 -5.53 27.60
N PRO A 106 24.31 -5.43 28.76
CA PRO A 106 24.53 -6.54 29.67
C PRO A 106 23.35 -6.85 30.60
N ALA A 107 23.25 -8.13 30.93
CA ALA A 107 22.30 -8.71 31.84
C ALA A 107 22.51 -8.23 33.29
N THR A 108 21.40 -7.97 33.98
CA THR A 108 21.35 -7.90 35.45
C THR A 108 20.49 -9.06 35.96
N THR A 109 21.13 -9.82 36.85
CA THR A 109 20.65 -11.02 37.54
C THR A 109 19.64 -10.73 38.64
N ALA A 110 18.67 -11.63 38.81
CA ALA A 110 18.28 -12.39 40.01
C ALA A 110 16.75 -12.45 40.21
N PRO A 111 16.22 -13.39 41.05
CA PRO A 111 16.57 -14.79 41.24
C PRO A 111 15.36 -15.77 41.05
N GLU A 112 15.72 -17.06 41.03
CA GLU A 112 14.86 -18.25 41.04
C GLU A 112 13.84 -18.29 42.16
N THR A 113 12.69 -18.90 41.86
CA THR A 113 11.93 -19.69 42.84
C THR A 113 11.35 -20.94 42.17
N GLU A 114 11.85 -22.08 42.59
CA GLU A 114 11.37 -23.43 42.30
C GLU A 114 9.98 -23.67 42.88
N VAL A 115 9.11 -24.42 42.15
CA VAL A 115 8.21 -25.43 42.72
C VAL A 115 7.87 -26.51 41.68
N SER A 116 8.45 -27.64 41.74
CA SER A 116 8.05 -29.02 42.00
C SER A 116 6.86 -29.62 41.19
N SER A 117 7.21 -30.52 40.29
CA SER A 117 6.81 -31.95 40.06
C SER A 117 5.35 -32.39 39.97
N GLN A 118 5.03 -33.01 38.79
CA GLN A 118 4.47 -34.35 38.49
C GLN A 118 2.96 -34.65 38.70
N PRO A 119 2.40 -35.72 38.04
CA PRO A 119 2.68 -36.41 36.75
C PRO A 119 1.46 -36.59 35.82
N ALA A 120 1.70 -37.14 34.63
CA ALA A 120 0.74 -37.55 33.61
C ALA A 120 -0.21 -38.69 34.01
N PRO A 121 -1.30 -38.93 33.23
CA PRO A 121 -1.26 -40.14 32.39
C PRO A 121 -1.90 -40.03 30.99
N ASP A 122 -1.35 -40.90 30.14
CA ASP A 122 -1.94 -41.71 29.04
C ASP A 122 -2.53 -41.08 27.79
N SER A 123 -1.85 -41.45 26.71
CA SER A 123 -2.26 -41.39 25.29
C SER A 123 -3.30 -42.46 24.95
N PRO A 124 -4.05 -42.28 23.81
CA PRO A 124 -3.81 -43.11 22.62
C PRO A 124 -4.07 -42.37 21.30
N PRO A 125 -3.97 -43.05 20.12
CA PRO A 125 -2.78 -43.20 19.33
C PRO A 125 -2.79 -42.39 18.01
N ALA A 126 -1.59 -42.22 17.45
CA ALA A 126 -1.26 -41.57 16.22
C ALA A 126 -1.95 -42.14 14.96
N MET A 127 -2.27 -41.21 14.05
CA MET A 127 -2.38 -41.50 12.62
C MET A 127 -1.21 -40.80 11.89
N SER A 128 -0.51 -41.60 11.10
CA SER A 128 0.80 -41.42 10.52
C SER A 128 0.80 -40.48 9.33
N GLY A 129 1.53 -39.37 9.44
CA GLY A 129 2.13 -38.65 8.33
C GLY A 129 3.65 -38.77 8.48
N GLY A 130 4.27 -39.78 7.80
CA GLY A 130 5.63 -40.19 8.06
C GLY A 130 6.68 -39.11 7.72
N ARG A 131 7.31 -38.56 8.74
CA ARG A 131 8.58 -37.86 8.59
C ARG A 131 9.66 -38.89 8.27
N LEU A 132 10.19 -38.86 7.03
CA LEU A 132 11.31 -39.69 6.62
C LEU A 132 12.59 -39.25 7.36
N TYR A 133 13.10 -40.10 8.24
CA TYR A 133 14.37 -39.88 8.91
C TYR A 133 15.50 -40.34 8.03
N VAL A 134 16.27 -39.40 7.45
CA VAL A 134 17.35 -39.63 6.50
C VAL A 134 18.62 -39.01 7.03
N SER A 135 19.77 -39.69 6.93
CA SER A 135 21.05 -39.08 7.31
C SER A 135 21.44 -37.99 6.31
N PRO A 136 22.13 -36.90 6.75
CA PRO A 136 22.53 -35.80 5.87
C PRO A 136 23.31 -36.24 4.64
N LEU A 137 24.20 -37.22 4.79
CA LEU A 137 25.02 -37.78 3.71
C LEU A 137 24.17 -38.54 2.68
N VAL A 138 23.18 -39.31 3.14
CA VAL A 138 22.27 -40.04 2.24
C VAL A 138 21.37 -39.07 1.46
N ARG A 139 20.91 -38.01 2.10
CA ARG A 139 20.10 -36.97 1.46
C ARG A 139 20.87 -36.23 0.35
N LYS A 140 22.17 -35.96 0.58
CA LYS A 140 23.05 -35.34 -0.43
C LYS A 140 23.24 -36.27 -1.63
N ARG A 141 23.60 -37.55 -1.39
CA ARG A 141 23.81 -38.53 -2.46
C ARG A 141 22.56 -38.87 -3.25
N ALA A 142 21.41 -38.98 -2.58
CA ALA A 142 20.13 -39.21 -3.26
C ALA A 142 19.77 -38.08 -4.20
N ARG A 143 20.05 -36.82 -3.78
CA ARG A 143 19.85 -35.62 -4.63
C ARG A 143 20.79 -35.58 -5.83
N GLU A 144 22.08 -35.93 -5.64
CA GLU A 144 23.07 -35.99 -6.71
C GLU A 144 22.76 -37.07 -7.76
N GLN A 145 22.03 -38.13 -7.36
CA GLN A 145 21.68 -39.28 -8.22
C GLN A 145 20.22 -39.32 -8.64
N GLY A 146 19.42 -38.28 -8.29
CA GLY A 146 18.01 -38.18 -8.68
C GLY A 146 17.09 -39.24 -8.09
N ILE A 147 17.42 -39.78 -6.90
CA ILE A 147 16.68 -40.89 -6.27
C ILE A 147 15.61 -40.36 -5.32
N ASP A 148 14.38 -40.80 -5.51
CA ASP A 148 13.28 -40.50 -4.58
C ASP A 148 13.40 -41.38 -3.31
N LEU A 149 13.71 -40.71 -2.19
CA LEU A 149 13.89 -41.34 -0.89
C LEU A 149 12.61 -41.96 -0.30
N SER A 150 11.45 -41.64 -0.86
CA SER A 150 10.17 -42.24 -0.45
C SER A 150 10.06 -43.73 -0.87
N LEU A 151 10.85 -44.11 -1.88
CA LEU A 151 10.91 -45.47 -2.40
C LEU A 151 11.95 -46.38 -1.70
N VAL A 152 12.77 -45.81 -0.80
CA VAL A 152 13.85 -46.49 -0.11
C VAL A 152 13.41 -46.82 1.32
N THR A 153 13.38 -48.12 1.66
CA THR A 153 13.06 -48.57 3.03
C THR A 153 14.28 -48.43 3.93
N GLY A 154 14.16 -47.60 5.01
CA GLY A 154 15.27 -47.39 5.95
C GLY A 154 15.41 -48.56 6.94
N THR A 155 16.63 -49.13 7.07
CA THR A 155 16.99 -50.20 8.00
C THR A 155 17.72 -49.74 9.26
N GLY A 156 18.01 -48.42 9.38
CA GLY A 156 18.67 -47.83 10.55
C GLY A 156 17.75 -47.69 11.79
N PRO A 157 18.33 -47.38 12.95
CA PRO A 157 17.59 -47.19 14.19
C PRO A 157 16.45 -46.14 14.05
N GLY A 158 15.23 -46.53 14.42
CA GLY A 158 14.03 -45.70 14.26
C GLY A 158 13.56 -45.54 12.81
N GLY A 159 13.85 -46.49 11.91
CA GLY A 159 13.42 -46.44 10.50
C GLY A 159 14.23 -45.45 9.66
N ARG A 160 15.41 -45.03 10.10
CA ARG A 160 16.29 -44.07 9.39
C ARG A 160 16.90 -44.70 8.15
N ILE A 161 16.83 -44.03 7.01
CA ILE A 161 17.52 -44.44 5.78
C ILE A 161 19.03 -44.18 5.94
N VAL A 162 19.82 -45.25 5.85
CA VAL A 162 21.28 -45.18 5.96
C VAL A 162 21.95 -45.46 4.60
N LYS A 163 23.24 -45.18 4.49
CA LYS A 163 24.01 -45.29 3.22
C LYS A 163 23.87 -46.68 2.55
N LYS A 164 23.82 -47.78 3.36
CA LYS A 164 23.66 -49.14 2.88
C LYS A 164 22.33 -49.39 2.18
N ASP A 165 21.25 -48.72 2.63
CA ASP A 165 19.92 -48.84 2.04
C ASP A 165 19.87 -48.22 0.65
N LEU A 166 20.51 -47.06 0.46
CA LEU A 166 20.64 -46.40 -0.82
C LEU A 166 21.49 -47.24 -1.81
N GLU A 167 22.59 -47.82 -1.35
CA GLU A 167 23.45 -48.66 -2.16
C GLU A 167 22.75 -49.99 -2.56
N SER A 168 21.95 -50.58 -1.66
CA SER A 168 21.12 -51.74 -1.93
C SER A 168 20.00 -51.47 -2.93
N PHE A 169 19.38 -50.28 -2.84
CA PHE A 169 18.36 -49.81 -3.79
C PHE A 169 18.93 -49.65 -5.19
N LEU A 170 20.14 -49.08 -5.31
CA LEU A 170 20.86 -48.92 -6.57
C LEU A 170 21.28 -50.28 -7.15
N ALA A 171 21.71 -51.20 -6.31
CA ALA A 171 22.12 -52.55 -6.75
C ALA A 171 20.95 -53.44 -7.18
N SER A 172 19.73 -53.17 -6.72
CA SER A 172 18.51 -53.89 -7.09
C SER A 172 17.92 -53.52 -8.45
N GLY A 173 18.57 -52.58 -9.19
CA GLY A 173 18.27 -52.33 -10.60
C GLY A 173 16.87 -51.78 -10.88
N GLN A 174 16.17 -51.19 -9.88
CA GLN A 174 14.91 -50.51 -10.13
C GLN A 174 15.18 -49.15 -10.75
N SER A 175 15.42 -49.17 -12.07
CA SER A 175 15.52 -47.96 -12.91
C SER A 175 14.16 -47.25 -12.94
N THR A 176 14.15 -45.97 -12.65
CA THR A 176 13.03 -45.09 -12.92
C THR A 176 12.60 -45.22 -14.38
N PRO A 177 11.30 -45.30 -14.70
CA PRO A 177 10.82 -45.20 -16.08
C PRO A 177 11.20 -43.85 -16.67
N PRO A 178 11.53 -43.77 -18.00
CA PRO A 178 11.85 -42.48 -18.62
C PRO A 178 10.67 -41.55 -18.49
N ALA A 179 10.96 -40.35 -18.04
CA ALA A 179 9.98 -39.26 -17.92
C ALA A 179 9.29 -39.04 -19.28
N PRO A 180 7.97 -39.01 -19.35
CA PRO A 180 7.27 -38.59 -20.55
C PRO A 180 7.58 -37.12 -20.80
N SER A 181 7.98 -36.81 -22.04
CA SER A 181 8.13 -35.46 -22.54
C SER A 181 6.83 -34.67 -22.26
N VAL A 182 6.93 -33.69 -21.37
CA VAL A 182 5.80 -32.84 -21.00
C VAL A 182 5.51 -31.90 -22.17
N SER A 183 4.55 -32.30 -23.00
CA SER A 183 3.75 -31.36 -23.77
C SER A 183 3.22 -30.31 -22.79
N VAL A 184 3.43 -29.02 -23.07
CA VAL A 184 2.87 -27.92 -22.29
C VAL A 184 1.34 -28.02 -22.36
N ALA A 185 0.78 -28.80 -21.47
CA ALA A 185 -0.65 -28.80 -21.21
C ALA A 185 -0.96 -27.50 -20.47
N LYS A 186 -1.71 -26.65 -21.17
CA LYS A 186 -2.47 -25.52 -20.62
C LYS A 186 -2.98 -25.91 -19.23
N ALA A 187 -2.55 -25.21 -18.18
CA ALA A 187 -2.98 -25.48 -16.81
C ALA A 187 -4.51 -25.56 -16.76
N VAL A 188 -5.00 -26.76 -16.53
CA VAL A 188 -6.40 -26.99 -16.16
C VAL A 188 -6.53 -26.47 -14.73
N PRO A 189 -7.47 -25.59 -14.42
CA PRO A 189 -7.67 -25.16 -13.03
C PRO A 189 -8.04 -26.38 -12.21
N ASP A 190 -7.33 -26.55 -11.11
CA ASP A 190 -7.53 -27.63 -10.14
C ASP A 190 -8.92 -27.49 -9.52
N THR A 191 -9.89 -28.27 -10.00
CA THR A 191 -11.22 -28.35 -9.45
C THR A 191 -11.28 -29.38 -8.32
N THR A 192 -10.41 -29.24 -7.33
CA THR A 192 -10.66 -29.80 -6.01
C THR A 192 -11.67 -28.90 -5.32
N GLY A 193 -12.85 -29.43 -4.98
CA GLY A 193 -14.00 -28.74 -4.41
C GLY A 193 -13.65 -27.76 -3.30
N GLY A 194 -13.24 -26.57 -3.68
CA GLY A 194 -12.87 -25.48 -2.83
C GLY A 194 -14.08 -24.64 -2.49
N ALA A 195 -14.17 -24.17 -1.27
CA ALA A 195 -15.04 -23.09 -0.85
C ALA A 195 -15.14 -22.06 -1.98
N GLY A 196 -16.35 -21.65 -2.34
CA GLY A 196 -16.66 -20.83 -3.54
C GLY A 196 -16.06 -19.42 -3.48
N TYR A 197 -14.74 -19.31 -3.44
CA TYR A 197 -13.98 -18.04 -3.50
C TYR A 197 -12.92 -18.10 -4.61
N THR A 198 -12.54 -16.94 -5.07
CA THR A 198 -11.43 -16.77 -6.03
C THR A 198 -10.47 -15.75 -5.45
N ASP A 199 -9.20 -16.11 -5.34
CA ASP A 199 -8.15 -15.19 -4.91
C ASP A 199 -7.72 -14.31 -6.10
N THR A 200 -7.71 -12.99 -5.86
CA THR A 200 -7.20 -12.00 -6.81
C THR A 200 -5.95 -11.37 -6.23
N PRO A 201 -4.79 -11.46 -6.88
CA PRO A 201 -3.55 -10.83 -6.41
C PRO A 201 -3.73 -9.31 -6.23
N HIS A 202 -3.15 -8.77 -5.17
CA HIS A 202 -3.16 -7.34 -4.94
C HIS A 202 -2.29 -6.60 -5.95
N THR A 203 -2.82 -5.53 -6.54
CA THR A 203 -2.03 -4.58 -7.33
C THR A 203 -1.06 -3.80 -6.44
N GLY A 204 0.00 -3.20 -7.03
CA GLY A 204 0.93 -2.30 -6.33
C GLY A 204 0.19 -1.17 -5.59
N MET A 205 -0.73 -0.49 -6.29
CA MET A 205 -1.59 0.55 -5.71
C MET A 205 -2.37 0.04 -4.49
N ARG A 206 -2.99 -1.15 -4.54
CA ARG A 206 -3.75 -1.69 -3.41
C ARG A 206 -2.87 -2.00 -2.21
N ARG A 207 -1.65 -2.51 -2.43
CA ARG A 207 -0.66 -2.73 -1.36
C ARG A 207 -0.24 -1.42 -0.70
N ALA A 208 0.05 -0.38 -1.51
CA ALA A 208 0.42 0.94 -1.01
C ALA A 208 -0.71 1.58 -0.19
N ILE A 209 -1.96 1.53 -0.67
CA ILE A 209 -3.14 2.01 0.06
C ILE A 209 -3.28 1.26 1.39
N ALA A 210 -3.19 -0.08 1.39
CA ALA A 210 -3.32 -0.89 2.60
C ALA A 210 -2.25 -0.51 3.64
N ARG A 211 -0.98 -0.37 3.24
CA ARG A 211 0.10 0.05 4.12
C ARG A 211 -0.17 1.43 4.73
N ARG A 212 -0.45 2.46 3.90
CA ARG A 212 -0.69 3.83 4.37
C ARG A 212 -1.90 3.94 5.31
N LEU A 213 -3.00 3.26 4.99
CA LEU A 213 -4.19 3.31 5.84
C LEU A 213 -4.01 2.53 7.15
N THR A 214 -3.27 1.41 7.13
CA THR A 214 -2.91 0.68 8.35
C THR A 214 -2.00 1.53 9.22
N GLU A 215 -0.94 2.11 8.67
CA GLU A 215 -0.06 3.04 9.37
C GLU A 215 -0.84 4.19 10.00
N SER A 216 -1.68 4.89 9.21
CA SER A 216 -2.51 5.96 9.72
C SER A 216 -3.37 5.52 10.91
N LYS A 217 -4.02 4.35 10.81
CA LYS A 217 -4.95 3.89 11.84
C LYS A 217 -4.28 3.38 13.11
N THR A 218 -3.02 2.92 12.99
CA THR A 218 -2.24 2.41 14.13
C THR A 218 -1.38 3.47 14.83
N THR A 219 -0.92 4.49 14.10
CA THR A 219 0.02 5.49 14.64
C THR A 219 -0.63 6.83 14.95
N VAL A 220 -1.74 7.19 14.29
CA VAL A 220 -2.41 8.47 14.50
C VAL A 220 -3.59 8.31 15.46
N PRO A 221 -3.61 9.04 16.60
CA PRO A 221 -4.74 9.01 17.53
C PRO A 221 -5.92 9.79 16.97
N HIS A 222 -6.79 9.09 16.22
CA HIS A 222 -7.97 9.68 15.62
C HIS A 222 -9.02 10.01 16.68
N PHE A 223 -9.61 11.22 16.61
CA PHE A 223 -10.88 11.52 17.26
C PHE A 223 -11.86 12.09 16.25
N TYR A 224 -13.14 12.13 16.62
CA TYR A 224 -14.22 12.39 15.67
C TYR A 224 -15.18 13.46 16.21
N VAL A 225 -15.52 14.44 15.36
CA VAL A 225 -16.52 15.47 15.64
C VAL A 225 -17.59 15.40 14.56
N THR A 226 -18.85 15.26 14.96
CA THR A 226 -20.00 15.18 14.05
C THR A 226 -20.84 16.43 14.14
N ALA A 227 -21.30 16.94 13.02
CA ALA A 227 -22.25 18.03 12.95
C ALA A 227 -23.32 17.78 11.89
N ASP A 228 -24.56 18.15 12.22
CA ASP A 228 -25.67 18.25 11.28
C ASP A 228 -25.75 19.68 10.76
N CYS A 229 -25.63 19.86 9.45
CA CYS A 229 -25.70 21.14 8.77
C CYS A 229 -27.03 21.26 8.02
N ARG A 230 -27.76 22.34 8.24
CA ARG A 230 -28.96 22.62 7.45
C ARG A 230 -28.60 23.21 6.09
N VAL A 231 -28.91 22.51 5.01
CA VAL A 231 -28.45 22.84 3.66
C VAL A 231 -29.54 23.41 2.74
N ASP A 232 -30.74 23.73 3.24
CA ASP A 232 -31.82 24.27 2.41
C ASP A 232 -31.35 25.54 1.67
N LYS A 233 -30.80 26.52 2.39
CA LYS A 233 -30.29 27.77 1.81
C LYS A 233 -29.11 27.56 0.85
N LEU A 234 -28.24 26.60 1.15
CA LEU A 234 -27.10 26.29 0.28
C LEU A 234 -27.58 25.71 -1.04
N LEU A 235 -28.55 24.80 -1.03
CA LEU A 235 -29.08 24.20 -2.24
C LEU A 235 -29.85 25.24 -3.09
N GLU A 236 -30.56 26.17 -2.43
CA GLU A 236 -31.23 27.29 -3.09
C GLU A 236 -30.22 28.29 -3.71
N ALA A 237 -29.21 28.73 -2.93
CA ALA A 237 -28.16 29.61 -3.43
C ALA A 237 -27.39 28.98 -4.60
N ARG A 238 -27.07 27.68 -4.48
CA ARG A 238 -26.43 26.93 -5.56
C ARG A 238 -27.28 26.93 -6.86
N ALA A 239 -28.59 26.73 -6.75
CA ALA A 239 -29.47 26.75 -7.92
C ALA A 239 -29.46 28.12 -8.60
N GLN A 240 -29.55 29.20 -7.82
CA GLN A 240 -29.51 30.57 -8.33
C GLN A 240 -28.17 30.91 -8.99
N VAL A 241 -27.04 30.55 -8.36
CA VAL A 241 -25.69 30.76 -8.93
C VAL A 241 -25.51 29.98 -10.21
N ASN A 242 -25.93 28.72 -10.27
CA ASN A 242 -25.82 27.89 -11.47
C ASN A 242 -26.64 28.45 -12.64
N GLU A 243 -27.83 28.98 -12.36
CA GLU A 243 -28.69 29.63 -13.36
C GLU A 243 -28.05 30.93 -13.87
N ALA A 244 -27.58 31.78 -12.96
CA ALA A 244 -27.00 33.09 -13.28
C ALA A 244 -25.66 32.99 -14.02
N ALA A 245 -24.80 32.05 -13.62
CA ALA A 245 -23.45 31.91 -14.16
C ALA A 245 -23.36 30.95 -15.38
N GLY A 246 -24.43 30.17 -15.67
CA GLY A 246 -24.43 29.17 -16.73
C GLY A 246 -23.43 28.02 -16.51
N VAL A 247 -23.02 27.79 -15.27
CA VAL A 247 -22.06 26.77 -14.87
C VAL A 247 -22.71 25.76 -13.92
N LYS A 248 -22.14 24.56 -13.82
CA LYS A 248 -22.63 23.51 -12.95
C LYS A 248 -21.74 23.37 -11.70
N ILE A 249 -21.87 24.33 -10.76
CA ILE A 249 -21.19 24.25 -9.47
C ILE A 249 -21.85 23.14 -8.62
N SER A 250 -21.05 22.25 -8.08
CA SER A 250 -21.50 21.14 -7.24
C SER A 250 -21.62 21.54 -5.76
N VAL A 251 -22.34 20.74 -4.96
CA VAL A 251 -22.35 20.90 -3.50
C VAL A 251 -20.94 20.77 -2.92
N ASN A 252 -20.11 19.92 -3.52
CA ASN A 252 -18.74 19.73 -3.07
C ASN A 252 -17.88 21.00 -3.20
N ASP A 253 -18.10 21.81 -4.24
CA ASP A 253 -17.36 23.07 -4.42
C ASP A 253 -17.71 24.10 -3.33
N TRP A 254 -18.97 24.14 -2.92
CA TRP A 254 -19.42 24.93 -1.77
C TRP A 254 -18.82 24.41 -0.45
N VAL A 255 -18.75 23.09 -0.28
CA VAL A 255 -18.11 22.47 0.89
C VAL A 255 -16.63 22.83 0.94
N LEU A 256 -15.90 22.73 -0.17
CA LEU A 256 -14.47 23.10 -0.23
C LEU A 256 -14.26 24.58 0.13
N LYS A 257 -15.09 25.48 -0.41
CA LYS A 257 -15.04 26.90 -0.07
C LYS A 257 -15.33 27.14 1.42
N ALA A 258 -16.34 26.46 1.98
CA ALA A 258 -16.68 26.56 3.40
C ALA A 258 -15.56 26.02 4.30
N VAL A 259 -14.92 24.91 3.93
CA VAL A 259 -13.74 24.36 4.63
C VAL A 259 -12.62 25.38 4.64
N ALA A 260 -12.32 25.97 3.48
CA ALA A 260 -11.25 26.96 3.37
C ALA A 260 -11.53 28.21 4.21
N GLN A 261 -12.76 28.70 4.18
CA GLN A 261 -13.13 29.89 4.95
C GLN A 261 -13.12 29.61 6.46
N ALA A 262 -13.50 28.41 6.89
CA ALA A 262 -13.36 28.00 8.28
C ALA A 262 -11.90 27.96 8.77
N PHE A 263 -10.94 27.65 7.89
CA PHE A 263 -9.51 27.77 8.23
C PHE A 263 -9.00 29.22 8.24
N VAL A 264 -9.60 30.11 7.47
CA VAL A 264 -9.31 31.55 7.58
C VAL A 264 -9.76 32.09 8.94
N ASP A 265 -10.94 31.69 9.41
CA ASP A 265 -11.46 32.09 10.72
C ASP A 265 -10.70 31.44 11.88
N VAL A 266 -10.27 30.18 11.71
CA VAL A 266 -9.58 29.36 12.72
C VAL A 266 -8.23 28.85 12.19
N PRO A 267 -7.26 29.76 11.99
CA PRO A 267 -5.99 29.41 11.35
C PRO A 267 -5.14 28.41 12.17
N ALA A 268 -5.35 28.34 13.47
CA ALA A 268 -4.69 27.38 14.35
C ALA A 268 -5.01 25.91 13.97
N ALA A 269 -6.16 25.65 13.33
CA ALA A 269 -6.53 24.31 12.87
C ALA A 269 -5.87 23.90 11.55
N ASN A 270 -5.28 24.87 10.80
CA ASN A 270 -4.57 24.59 9.55
C ASN A 270 -3.12 24.13 9.81
N VAL A 271 -2.98 22.94 10.34
CA VAL A 271 -1.72 22.43 10.92
C VAL A 271 -1.55 20.94 10.62
N ILE A 272 -0.31 20.47 10.58
CA ILE A 272 0.02 19.04 10.59
C ILE A 272 1.00 18.73 11.72
N TRP A 273 0.95 17.49 12.18
CA TRP A 273 1.95 16.93 13.10
C TRP A 273 3.19 16.50 12.30
N THR A 274 4.36 16.87 12.78
CA THR A 274 5.65 16.30 12.39
C THR A 274 6.37 15.82 13.64
N ASP A 275 7.38 14.96 13.52
CA ASP A 275 8.11 14.42 14.68
C ASP A 275 8.82 15.52 15.49
N GLU A 276 9.10 16.66 14.86
CA GLU A 276 9.87 17.76 15.47
C GLU A 276 8.98 18.92 15.93
N ALA A 277 7.83 19.16 15.25
CA ALA A 277 7.01 20.35 15.48
C ALA A 277 5.59 20.23 14.93
N LEU A 278 4.71 21.15 15.35
CA LEU A 278 3.48 21.46 14.63
C LEU A 278 3.82 22.39 13.45
N ARG A 279 3.47 21.98 12.24
CA ARG A 279 3.67 22.79 11.04
C ARG A 279 2.37 23.48 10.67
N HIS A 280 2.34 24.80 10.82
CA HIS A 280 1.21 25.64 10.42
C HIS A 280 1.34 26.06 8.96
N PHE A 281 0.23 26.18 8.27
CA PHE A 281 0.15 26.59 6.87
C PHE A 281 -0.55 27.96 6.77
N ASP A 282 0.06 28.87 6.01
CA ASP A 282 -0.51 30.20 5.72
C ASP A 282 -1.59 30.13 4.63
N ARG A 283 -1.56 29.10 3.81
CA ARG A 283 -2.48 28.84 2.70
C ARG A 283 -3.34 27.62 2.99
N VAL A 284 -4.55 27.59 2.46
CA VAL A 284 -5.46 26.47 2.60
C VAL A 284 -5.42 25.60 1.33
N ASP A 285 -4.65 24.54 1.39
CA ASP A 285 -4.55 23.54 0.35
C ASP A 285 -5.36 22.30 0.77
N ILE A 286 -6.35 21.90 -0.03
CA ILE A 286 -7.30 20.85 0.34
C ILE A 286 -7.21 19.68 -0.63
N ALA A 287 -6.93 18.48 -0.12
CA ALA A 287 -6.99 17.25 -0.89
C ALA A 287 -8.44 16.78 -1.07
N VAL A 288 -8.80 16.43 -2.29
CA VAL A 288 -10.17 15.96 -2.62
C VAL A 288 -10.11 14.49 -3.02
N ALA A 289 -10.90 13.65 -2.34
CA ALA A 289 -10.97 12.23 -2.64
C ALA A 289 -11.65 12.00 -4.00
N VAL A 290 -10.93 11.39 -4.95
CA VAL A 290 -11.40 11.05 -6.29
C VAL A 290 -11.30 9.54 -6.52
N ALA A 291 -12.43 8.91 -6.82
CA ALA A 291 -12.47 7.50 -7.19
C ALA A 291 -11.86 7.30 -8.59
N VAL A 292 -10.92 6.36 -8.68
CA VAL A 292 -10.26 5.92 -9.92
C VAL A 292 -10.36 4.40 -10.06
N GLU A 293 -10.02 3.88 -11.22
CA GLU A 293 -9.96 2.43 -11.41
C GLU A 293 -8.90 1.82 -10.46
N GLY A 294 -9.32 0.83 -9.67
CA GLY A 294 -8.47 0.14 -8.70
C GLY A 294 -8.28 0.82 -7.34
N GLY A 295 -8.78 2.06 -7.11
CA GLY A 295 -8.59 2.72 -5.83
C GLY A 295 -9.12 4.14 -5.71
N LEU A 296 -8.43 4.94 -4.91
CA LEU A 296 -8.76 6.33 -4.63
C LEU A 296 -7.47 7.17 -4.67
N LEU A 297 -7.54 8.31 -5.33
CA LEU A 297 -6.48 9.33 -5.32
C LEU A 297 -7.00 10.60 -4.64
N THR A 298 -6.08 11.38 -4.07
CA THR A 298 -6.41 12.59 -3.32
C THR A 298 -5.65 13.81 -3.87
N PRO A 299 -5.97 14.27 -5.11
CA PRO A 299 -5.35 15.48 -5.64
C PRO A 299 -5.66 16.70 -4.78
N VAL A 300 -4.73 17.65 -4.74
CA VAL A 300 -4.75 18.82 -3.87
C VAL A 300 -5.12 20.07 -4.65
N VAL A 301 -6.23 20.69 -4.27
CA VAL A 301 -6.62 22.03 -4.73
C VAL A 301 -5.89 23.05 -3.88
N ARG A 302 -5.13 23.96 -4.53
CA ARG A 302 -4.26 24.92 -3.86
C ARG A 302 -4.94 26.26 -3.61
N GLY A 303 -4.68 26.85 -2.41
CA GLY A 303 -5.11 28.20 -2.08
C GLY A 303 -6.63 28.41 -2.20
N VAL A 304 -7.41 27.44 -1.74
CA VAL A 304 -8.87 27.38 -1.91
C VAL A 304 -9.55 28.61 -1.30
N GLU A 305 -8.99 29.20 -0.26
CA GLU A 305 -9.47 30.44 0.39
C GLU A 305 -9.58 31.61 -0.60
N SER A 306 -8.66 31.70 -1.55
CA SER A 306 -8.60 32.79 -2.52
C SER A 306 -9.42 32.54 -3.80
N LEU A 307 -9.85 31.28 -4.04
CA LEU A 307 -10.56 30.90 -5.25
C LEU A 307 -12.05 31.20 -5.17
N SER A 308 -12.64 31.64 -6.26
CA SER A 308 -14.08 31.67 -6.46
C SER A 308 -14.65 30.25 -6.61
N LEU A 309 -15.97 30.08 -6.44
CA LEU A 309 -16.64 28.79 -6.65
C LEU A 309 -16.44 28.23 -8.07
N THR A 310 -16.38 29.10 -9.07
CA THR A 310 -16.15 28.71 -10.47
C THR A 310 -14.72 28.22 -10.69
N GLU A 311 -13.72 28.84 -10.06
CA GLU A 311 -12.32 28.41 -10.11
C GLU A 311 -12.12 27.08 -9.36
N ILE A 312 -12.74 26.93 -8.19
CA ILE A 312 -12.73 25.65 -7.44
C ILE A 312 -13.31 24.54 -8.31
N ASN A 313 -14.48 24.75 -8.91
CA ASN A 313 -15.12 23.77 -9.79
C ASN A 313 -14.24 23.37 -10.99
N ALA A 314 -13.63 24.37 -11.65
CA ALA A 314 -12.73 24.15 -12.77
C ALA A 314 -11.50 23.32 -12.35
N GLU A 315 -10.89 23.67 -11.23
CA GLU A 315 -9.68 23.00 -10.74
C GLU A 315 -9.97 21.57 -10.26
N VAL A 316 -11.06 21.36 -9.50
CA VAL A 316 -11.51 20.02 -9.09
C VAL A 316 -11.80 19.14 -10.30
N THR A 317 -12.49 19.70 -11.33
CA THR A 317 -12.78 18.97 -12.57
C THR A 317 -11.52 18.59 -13.33
N ARG A 318 -10.56 19.51 -13.44
CA ARG A 318 -9.25 19.30 -14.08
C ARG A 318 -8.47 18.18 -13.39
N LEU A 319 -8.35 18.28 -12.07
CA LEU A 319 -7.62 17.29 -11.26
C LEU A 319 -8.29 15.92 -11.28
N ALA A 320 -9.63 15.87 -11.17
CA ALA A 320 -10.37 14.62 -11.21
C ALA A 320 -10.26 13.92 -12.58
N THR A 321 -10.22 14.68 -13.67
CA THR A 321 -10.02 14.15 -15.02
C THR A 321 -8.63 13.54 -15.17
N LYS A 322 -7.58 14.30 -14.79
CA LYS A 322 -6.20 13.80 -14.78
C LYS A 322 -6.02 12.54 -13.92
N ALA A 323 -6.66 12.51 -12.74
CA ALA A 323 -6.59 11.36 -11.86
C ALA A 323 -7.19 10.09 -12.50
N ARG A 324 -8.36 10.21 -13.15
CA ARG A 324 -9.00 9.08 -13.84
C ARG A 324 -8.24 8.63 -15.08
N GLU A 325 -7.52 9.53 -15.74
CA GLU A 325 -6.65 9.22 -16.89
C GLU A 325 -5.27 8.69 -16.50
N GLY A 326 -4.97 8.59 -15.20
CA GLY A 326 -3.64 8.17 -14.70
C GLY A 326 -2.52 9.18 -14.97
N LYS A 327 -2.86 10.46 -15.26
CA LYS A 327 -1.92 11.52 -15.63
C LYS A 327 -1.64 12.52 -14.50
N ILE A 328 -2.07 12.20 -13.27
CA ILE A 328 -1.83 13.05 -12.10
C ILE A 328 -0.35 13.01 -11.71
N SER A 329 0.24 14.17 -11.50
CA SER A 329 1.63 14.24 -11.04
C SER A 329 1.73 14.15 -9.52
N GLN A 330 2.90 13.77 -9.01
CA GLN A 330 3.16 13.70 -7.57
C GLN A 330 2.96 15.07 -6.90
N ALA A 331 3.40 16.15 -7.52
CA ALA A 331 3.20 17.51 -7.01
C ALA A 331 1.72 17.90 -6.89
N GLU A 332 0.81 17.25 -7.63
CA GLU A 332 -0.64 17.47 -7.53
C GLU A 332 -1.31 16.62 -6.44
N ILE A 333 -0.59 15.66 -5.85
CA ILE A 333 -1.10 14.78 -4.77
C ILE A 333 -0.53 15.19 -3.41
N GLU A 334 0.67 15.76 -3.38
CA GLU A 334 1.38 16.10 -2.15
C GLU A 334 1.03 17.49 -1.63
N GLY A 335 1.10 17.66 -0.31
CA GLY A 335 0.92 18.93 0.41
C GLY A 335 -0.49 19.12 0.97
N GLY A 336 -0.67 20.27 1.62
CA GLY A 336 -1.88 20.59 2.38
C GLY A 336 -1.87 19.99 3.78
N SER A 337 -2.91 20.34 4.53
CA SER A 337 -3.13 19.91 5.92
C SER A 337 -4.43 19.11 6.09
N PHE A 338 -5.27 19.10 5.05
CA PHE A 338 -6.67 18.68 5.17
C PHE A 338 -7.17 17.95 3.92
N SER A 339 -8.11 17.03 4.14
CA SER A 339 -8.77 16.27 3.08
C SER A 339 -10.29 16.43 3.14
N VAL A 340 -10.97 16.30 2.00
CA VAL A 340 -12.42 16.19 1.92
C VAL A 340 -12.80 14.93 1.16
N SER A 341 -13.66 14.11 1.77
CA SER A 341 -14.23 12.90 1.17
C SER A 341 -15.76 13.01 1.16
N ASN A 342 -16.36 12.95 -0.04
CA ASN A 342 -17.79 13.13 -0.20
C ASN A 342 -18.43 11.86 -0.80
N LEU A 343 -19.29 11.21 -0.02
CA LEU A 343 -20.08 10.04 -0.42
C LEU A 343 -21.59 10.34 -0.53
N GLY A 344 -21.97 11.60 -0.44
CA GLY A 344 -23.37 12.03 -0.54
C GLY A 344 -24.05 11.63 -1.85
N MET A 345 -23.27 11.58 -2.96
CA MET A 345 -23.77 11.14 -4.26
C MET A 345 -24.17 9.65 -4.31
N TYR A 346 -23.69 8.84 -3.38
CA TYR A 346 -24.03 7.42 -3.23
C TYR A 346 -25.20 7.19 -2.24
N GLY A 347 -25.76 8.26 -1.68
CA GLY A 347 -26.84 8.17 -0.69
C GLY A 347 -26.37 7.77 0.71
N THR A 348 -25.06 7.86 1.00
CA THR A 348 -24.51 7.57 2.33
C THR A 348 -24.88 8.70 3.29
N ASP A 349 -25.61 8.39 4.34
CA ASP A 349 -26.06 9.39 5.31
C ASP A 349 -24.92 9.98 6.11
N SER A 350 -23.99 9.13 6.58
CA SER A 350 -22.88 9.49 7.46
C SER A 350 -21.79 8.41 7.42
N PHE A 351 -20.53 8.80 7.51
CA PHE A 351 -19.39 7.90 7.65
C PHE A 351 -18.21 8.61 8.30
N GLN A 352 -17.27 7.84 8.81
CA GLN A 352 -16.02 8.35 9.37
C GLN A 352 -14.87 7.94 8.43
N ALA A 353 -14.10 8.93 7.97
CA ALA A 353 -12.96 8.69 7.12
C ALA A 353 -11.69 8.40 7.93
N ILE A 354 -10.78 7.59 7.38
CA ILE A 354 -9.43 7.42 7.91
C ILE A 354 -8.60 8.60 7.43
N LEU A 355 -7.79 9.18 8.32
CA LEU A 355 -6.85 10.24 7.97
C LEU A 355 -5.86 9.77 6.91
N ASN A 356 -5.54 10.66 5.98
CA ASN A 356 -4.51 10.43 4.98
C ASN A 356 -3.22 11.19 5.38
N PRO A 357 -2.26 10.55 6.05
CA PRO A 357 -1.04 11.23 6.48
C PRO A 357 -0.33 11.94 5.30
N PRO A 358 0.24 13.13 5.50
CA PRO A 358 0.46 13.81 6.77
C PRO A 358 -0.70 14.72 7.24
N HIS A 359 -1.86 14.69 6.58
CA HIS A 359 -2.98 15.57 6.92
C HIS A 359 -3.49 15.31 8.36
N SER A 360 -3.73 16.38 9.09
CA SER A 360 -4.28 16.33 10.46
C SER A 360 -5.79 16.31 10.50
N GLY A 361 -6.48 16.47 9.36
CA GLY A 361 -7.93 16.44 9.30
C GLY A 361 -8.47 15.88 8.00
N ILE A 362 -9.63 15.24 8.07
CA ILE A 362 -10.43 14.84 6.93
C ILE A 362 -11.92 15.02 7.24
N LEU A 363 -12.62 15.75 6.37
CA LEU A 363 -14.06 15.94 6.46
C LEU A 363 -14.78 14.92 5.57
N ALA A 364 -15.55 14.05 6.20
CA ALA A 364 -16.46 13.11 5.56
C ALA A 364 -17.84 13.77 5.40
N VAL A 365 -18.34 13.84 4.16
CA VAL A 365 -19.57 14.54 3.80
C VAL A 365 -20.63 13.53 3.37
N GLY A 366 -21.76 13.50 4.09
CA GLY A 366 -22.90 12.67 3.79
C GLY A 366 -23.88 13.29 2.78
N ALA A 367 -24.93 12.55 2.48
CA ALA A 367 -26.02 13.00 1.61
C ALA A 367 -26.90 14.08 2.30
N ALA A 368 -27.38 15.02 1.53
CA ALA A 368 -28.45 15.91 1.97
C ALA A 368 -29.78 15.14 1.95
N ARG A 369 -30.42 15.00 3.12
CA ARG A 369 -31.68 14.24 3.26
C ARG A 369 -32.77 15.08 3.95
N GLU A 370 -34.01 14.85 3.57
CA GLU A 370 -35.14 15.44 4.27
C GLU A 370 -35.31 14.85 5.66
N THR A 371 -35.39 15.72 6.64
CA THR A 371 -35.47 15.34 8.07
C THR A 371 -36.42 16.28 8.76
N VAL A 372 -37.22 15.74 9.69
CA VAL A 372 -38.07 16.58 10.58
C VAL A 372 -37.16 17.23 11.62
N ILE A 373 -37.14 18.56 11.64
CA ILE A 373 -36.34 19.35 12.58
C ILE A 373 -37.22 20.28 13.38
N ALA A 374 -36.78 20.64 14.58
CA ALA A 374 -37.44 21.68 15.39
C ALA A 374 -36.90 23.07 14.97
N GLN A 375 -37.78 23.96 14.54
CA GLN A 375 -37.46 25.36 14.26
C GLN A 375 -38.44 26.28 15.01
N ASN A 376 -37.90 27.10 15.91
CA ASN A 376 -38.71 28.01 16.75
C ASN A 376 -39.84 27.28 17.48
N GLY A 377 -39.61 26.05 17.96
CA GLY A 377 -40.58 25.23 18.67
C GLY A 377 -41.62 24.51 17.78
N VAL A 378 -41.52 24.63 16.47
CA VAL A 378 -42.39 23.96 15.49
C VAL A 378 -41.60 22.89 14.72
N MET A 379 -42.23 21.75 14.46
CA MET A 379 -41.66 20.73 13.59
C MET A 379 -41.80 21.17 12.14
N VAL A 380 -40.68 21.20 11.43
CA VAL A 380 -40.61 21.52 10.02
C VAL A 380 -39.77 20.46 9.29
N VAL A 381 -40.03 20.25 7.99
CA VAL A 381 -39.17 19.45 7.16
C VAL A 381 -38.04 20.35 6.64
N GLY A 382 -36.79 19.93 6.83
CA GLY A 382 -35.62 20.61 6.33
C GLY A 382 -34.64 19.62 5.74
N LYS A 383 -33.68 20.09 4.96
CA LYS A 383 -32.60 19.25 4.39
C LYS A 383 -31.37 19.33 5.27
N ILE A 384 -30.98 18.18 5.82
CA ILE A 384 -29.82 18.03 6.70
C ILE A 384 -28.74 17.25 5.97
N MET A 385 -27.51 17.75 6.04
CA MET A 385 -26.29 17.09 5.61
C MET A 385 -25.43 16.84 6.85
N THR A 386 -25.21 15.56 7.16
CA THR A 386 -24.33 15.18 8.27
C THR A 386 -22.88 15.16 7.79
N VAL A 387 -22.01 15.80 8.53
CA VAL A 387 -20.56 15.81 8.28
C VAL A 387 -19.82 15.26 9.50
N ASN A 388 -18.72 14.55 9.24
CA ASN A 388 -17.83 14.03 10.28
C ASN A 388 -16.41 14.50 10.02
N LEU A 389 -15.84 15.20 10.96
CA LEU A 389 -14.41 15.50 10.99
C LEU A 389 -13.69 14.36 11.72
N SER A 390 -12.76 13.70 11.06
CA SER A 390 -11.73 12.89 11.71
C SER A 390 -10.49 13.76 11.84
N ALA A 391 -9.91 13.85 13.02
CA ALA A 391 -8.73 14.69 13.27
C ALA A 391 -7.64 13.93 14.04
N ASP A 392 -6.39 14.34 13.83
CA ASP A 392 -5.22 13.89 14.57
C ASP A 392 -5.14 14.64 15.91
N HIS A 393 -5.40 13.92 17.00
CA HIS A 393 -5.44 14.53 18.32
C HIS A 393 -4.08 15.04 18.84
N ARG A 394 -2.99 14.74 18.14
CA ARG A 394 -1.66 15.30 18.43
C ARG A 394 -1.55 16.75 17.96
N ALA A 395 -2.23 17.10 16.84
CA ALA A 395 -2.15 18.40 16.21
C ALA A 395 -3.39 19.29 16.49
N VAL A 396 -4.55 18.68 16.62
CA VAL A 396 -5.84 19.37 16.79
C VAL A 396 -6.56 18.79 18.00
N ASP A 397 -6.83 19.59 19.00
CA ASP A 397 -7.61 19.19 20.18
C ASP A 397 -9.13 19.34 19.95
N GLY A 398 -9.92 18.87 20.94
CA GLY A 398 -11.38 18.85 20.84
C GLY A 398 -12.00 20.25 20.78
N ALA A 399 -11.44 21.25 21.47
CA ALA A 399 -11.94 22.61 21.47
C ALA A 399 -11.68 23.30 20.12
N LEU A 400 -10.47 23.17 19.61
CA LEU A 400 -10.06 23.70 18.30
C LEU A 400 -10.87 23.07 17.16
N ALA A 401 -11.10 21.75 17.21
CA ALA A 401 -11.92 21.04 16.22
C ALA A 401 -13.38 21.49 16.27
N ALA A 402 -13.94 21.71 17.47
CA ALA A 402 -15.32 22.19 17.63
C ALA A 402 -15.49 23.65 17.15
N GLU A 403 -14.50 24.50 17.40
CA GLU A 403 -14.48 25.88 16.90
C GLU A 403 -14.46 25.91 15.37
N TRP A 404 -13.54 25.15 14.75
CA TRP A 404 -13.46 25.01 13.30
C TRP A 404 -14.77 24.44 12.70
N MET A 405 -15.33 23.40 13.31
CA MET A 405 -16.60 22.80 12.87
C MET A 405 -17.77 23.78 12.99
N SER A 406 -17.79 24.63 14.02
CA SER A 406 -18.78 25.68 14.19
C SER A 406 -18.69 26.73 13.09
N ALA A 407 -17.48 27.18 12.74
CA ALA A 407 -17.25 28.11 11.63
C ALA A 407 -17.68 27.48 10.29
N PHE A 408 -17.25 26.26 10.01
CA PHE A 408 -17.66 25.51 8.83
C PHE A 408 -19.19 25.41 8.70
N ARG A 409 -19.87 24.99 9.77
CA ARG A 409 -21.34 24.89 9.81
C ARG A 409 -21.98 26.26 9.54
N GLY A 410 -21.43 27.33 10.13
CA GLY A 410 -21.89 28.69 9.92
C GLY A 410 -21.94 29.08 8.45
N TYR A 411 -20.88 28.76 7.69
CA TYR A 411 -20.81 28.99 6.25
C TYR A 411 -21.76 28.10 5.43
N ILE A 412 -21.89 26.85 5.76
CA ILE A 412 -22.85 25.96 5.08
C ILE A 412 -24.30 26.41 5.28
N GLU A 413 -24.65 26.86 6.47
CA GLU A 413 -26.03 27.32 6.82
C GLU A 413 -26.30 28.78 6.32
N ASN A 414 -25.24 29.56 6.04
CA ASN A 414 -25.34 30.91 5.51
C ASN A 414 -24.41 31.09 4.28
N PRO A 415 -24.71 30.42 3.16
CA PRO A 415 -23.79 30.28 2.02
C PRO A 415 -23.48 31.58 1.28
N LEU A 416 -24.29 32.63 1.42
CA LEU A 416 -24.04 33.94 0.80
C LEU A 416 -22.74 34.57 1.32
N ALA A 417 -22.33 34.25 2.55
CA ALA A 417 -21.05 34.72 3.12
C ALA A 417 -19.82 34.17 2.36
N LEU A 418 -19.98 33.09 1.60
CA LEU A 418 -18.92 32.51 0.76
C LEU A 418 -18.73 33.21 -0.58
N LEU A 419 -19.60 34.16 -0.93
CA LEU A 419 -19.61 34.88 -2.19
C LEU A 419 -18.98 36.28 -2.07
N VAL A 420 -18.60 36.69 -0.85
CA VAL A 420 -18.11 38.05 -0.55
C VAL A 420 -16.61 38.06 -0.33
#